data_5d9665df432158dcd3a71088672fec1f
#
_entry.id   5d9665df432158dcd3a71088672fec1f
#
_cell.length_a   1.000
_cell.length_b   1.000
_cell.length_c   1.000
_cell.angle_alpha   90.00
_cell.angle_beta   90.00
_cell.angle_gamma   90.00
#
_symmetry.space_group_name_H-M   'P 1'
#
loop_
_entity.id
_entity.type
_entity.pdbx_description
1 polymer ?
#
loop_
_entity_poly.entity_id
_entity_poly.type
_entity_poly.pdbx_seq_one_letter_code
_entity_poly.pdbx_strand_id
1 'polypeptide(L)'
;MDDLPIFYFDLIHAIEVHDWIIEQSGGLQGIRDLNPLESVLNHIQNDDYYLGMIPKLTHLVFSINKFHAFNDGNKRSSIALGAYFLALNGYDYCIKKFVLEMENIAVWLADGKISKDLLERIIESILLEADYSEALKLDILDCLQRGEA
;
A
#
# COMPACT_ATOMS: atom_id res chain seq x y z
N MET A 1 18.35 -10.71 -11.61
CA MET A 1 17.41 -9.63 -11.27
C MET A 1 16.83 -9.83 -9.88
N ASP A 2 16.52 -11.09 -9.56
CA ASP A 2 15.97 -11.39 -8.24
C ASP A 2 16.97 -11.24 -7.10
N ASP A 3 18.24 -11.04 -7.43
CA ASP A 3 19.31 -10.90 -6.44
C ASP A 3 19.61 -9.46 -6.05
N LEU A 4 18.87 -8.48 -6.59
CA LEU A 4 19.08 -7.09 -6.21
C LEU A 4 18.58 -6.88 -4.77
N PRO A 5 19.36 -6.19 -3.94
CA PRO A 5 18.93 -5.92 -2.58
C PRO A 5 17.69 -5.02 -2.57
N ILE A 6 16.81 -5.27 -1.62
CA ILE A 6 15.62 -4.43 -1.41
C ILE A 6 15.93 -3.43 -0.30
N PHE A 7 15.58 -2.18 -0.53
CA PHE A 7 15.77 -1.10 0.42
C PHE A 7 14.47 -0.81 1.15
N TYR A 8 14.58 -0.49 2.43
CA TYR A 8 13.45 -0.25 3.32
C TYR A 8 13.58 1.13 3.95
N PHE A 9 12.47 1.69 4.40
CA PHE A 9 12.48 2.88 5.25
C PHE A 9 12.12 2.48 6.68
N ASP A 10 12.44 3.36 7.63
CA ASP A 10 12.20 3.08 9.04
C ASP A 10 10.93 3.74 9.56
N LEU A 11 10.61 3.46 10.83
CA LEU A 11 9.42 3.98 11.49
C LEU A 11 9.45 5.52 11.56
N ILE A 12 10.61 6.11 11.82
CA ILE A 12 10.75 7.57 11.90
C ILE A 12 10.36 8.21 10.58
N HIS A 13 10.84 7.66 9.47
CA HIS A 13 10.49 8.18 8.14
C HIS A 13 8.98 8.06 7.87
N ALA A 14 8.39 6.93 8.25
CA ALA A 14 6.95 6.73 8.08
C ALA A 14 6.13 7.79 8.84
N ILE A 15 6.54 8.10 10.07
CA ILE A 15 5.89 9.13 10.87
C ILE A 15 6.05 10.50 10.22
N GLU A 16 7.24 10.84 9.74
CA GLU A 16 7.51 12.11 9.08
C GLU A 16 6.66 12.30 7.83
N VAL A 17 6.51 11.26 7.03
CA VAL A 17 5.66 11.30 5.83
C VAL A 17 4.20 11.52 6.21
N HIS A 18 3.72 10.79 7.20
CA HIS A 18 2.34 10.96 7.69
C HIS A 18 2.10 12.40 8.17
N ASP A 19 2.99 12.93 8.99
CA ASP A 19 2.84 14.29 9.55
C ASP A 19 2.84 15.33 8.43
N TRP A 20 3.68 15.16 7.43
CA TRP A 20 3.72 16.02 6.26
C TRP A 20 2.39 15.98 5.49
N ILE A 21 1.81 14.78 5.30
CA ILE A 21 0.53 14.62 4.62
C ILE A 21 -0.59 15.38 5.35
N ILE A 22 -0.68 15.23 6.66
CA ILE A 22 -1.69 15.92 7.47
C ILE A 22 -1.49 17.43 7.38
N GLU A 23 -0.25 17.90 7.45
CA GLU A 23 0.07 19.32 7.36
C GLU A 23 -0.34 19.92 6.01
N GLN A 24 -0.11 19.18 4.91
CA GLN A 24 -0.39 19.68 3.55
C GLN A 24 -1.86 19.52 3.15
N SER A 25 -2.52 18.46 3.55
CA SER A 25 -3.88 18.14 3.05
C SER A 25 -4.94 18.14 4.13
N GLY A 26 -4.58 18.45 5.38
CA GLY A 26 -5.54 18.50 6.48
C GLY A 26 -5.82 17.16 7.12
N GLY A 27 -6.50 17.20 8.25
CA GLY A 27 -6.85 16.04 9.03
C GLY A 27 -6.36 16.16 10.47
N LEU A 28 -6.57 15.12 11.27
CA LEU A 28 -6.19 15.09 12.66
C LEU A 28 -4.75 14.60 12.81
N GLN A 29 -3.96 15.36 13.57
CA GLN A 29 -2.62 14.96 13.97
C GLN A 29 -2.68 13.84 15.00
N GLY A 30 -1.57 13.13 15.13
CA GLY A 30 -1.34 12.25 16.27
C GLY A 30 -1.29 10.78 15.91
N ILE A 31 -0.69 10.05 16.84
CA ILE A 31 -0.46 8.62 16.76
C ILE A 31 -1.52 7.91 17.58
N ARG A 32 -2.12 6.87 17.04
CA ARG A 32 -3.04 6.01 17.76
C ARG A 32 -2.31 4.82 18.36
N ASP A 33 -1.58 4.07 17.53
CA ASP A 33 -0.79 2.91 17.98
C ASP A 33 0.25 2.58 16.91
N LEU A 34 1.52 2.77 17.23
CA LEU A 34 2.62 2.51 16.29
C LEU A 34 3.01 1.03 16.20
N ASN A 35 2.55 0.18 17.13
CA ASN A 35 2.97 -1.22 17.15
C ASN A 35 2.66 -1.97 15.85
N PRO A 36 1.46 -1.85 15.25
CA PRO A 36 1.21 -2.52 13.98
C PRO A 36 2.11 -2.02 12.85
N LEU A 37 2.42 -0.73 12.82
CA LEU A 37 3.30 -0.16 11.79
C LEU A 37 4.74 -0.66 11.96
N GLU A 38 5.25 -0.66 13.18
CA GLU A 38 6.57 -1.18 13.47
C GLU A 38 6.66 -2.66 13.11
N SER A 39 5.64 -3.42 13.43
CA SER A 39 5.58 -4.85 13.10
C SER A 39 5.63 -5.09 11.59
N VAL A 40 4.87 -4.32 10.80
CA VAL A 40 4.87 -4.53 9.35
C VAL A 40 6.21 -4.13 8.72
N LEU A 41 6.84 -3.07 9.21
CA LEU A 41 8.16 -2.65 8.71
C LEU A 41 9.22 -3.71 8.98
N ASN A 42 9.11 -4.44 10.08
CA ASN A 42 9.98 -5.56 10.37
C ASN A 42 9.63 -6.80 9.55
N HIS A 43 8.34 -7.13 9.44
CA HIS A 43 7.88 -8.33 8.75
C HIS A 43 8.22 -8.35 7.27
N ILE A 44 8.10 -7.21 6.56
CA ILE A 44 8.41 -7.18 5.14
C ILE A 44 9.88 -7.44 4.83
N GLN A 45 10.75 -7.35 5.81
CA GLN A 45 12.16 -7.68 5.66
C GLN A 45 12.42 -9.19 5.70
N ASN A 46 11.44 -9.98 6.10
CA ASN A 46 11.55 -11.43 6.19
C ASN A 46 11.17 -12.09 4.87
N ASP A 47 12.17 -12.52 4.09
CA ASP A 47 11.97 -13.12 2.77
C ASP A 47 11.29 -14.50 2.83
N ASP A 48 11.26 -15.15 3.99
CA ASP A 48 10.55 -16.42 4.14
C ASP A 48 9.03 -16.24 4.03
N TYR A 49 8.51 -15.07 4.41
CA TYR A 49 7.09 -14.75 4.35
C TYR A 49 6.73 -13.83 3.20
N TYR A 50 7.61 -12.88 2.89
CA TYR A 50 7.35 -11.85 1.86
C TYR A 50 8.56 -11.78 0.93
N LEU A 51 8.54 -12.60 -0.11
CA LEU A 51 9.64 -12.66 -1.08
C LEU A 51 9.36 -11.76 -2.28
N GLY A 52 10.27 -10.79 -2.51
CA GLY A 52 10.18 -9.88 -3.65
C GLY A 52 9.29 -8.66 -3.40
N MET A 53 9.30 -7.75 -4.37
CA MET A 53 8.63 -6.46 -4.23
C MET A 53 7.12 -6.56 -4.05
N ILE A 54 6.45 -7.42 -4.81
CA ILE A 54 4.98 -7.46 -4.83
C ILE A 54 4.40 -7.87 -3.48
N PRO A 55 4.79 -8.99 -2.86
CA PRO A 55 4.29 -9.34 -1.53
C PRO A 55 4.64 -8.30 -0.46
N LYS A 56 5.85 -7.75 -0.52
CA LYS A 56 6.30 -6.74 0.46
C LYS A 56 5.48 -5.46 0.35
N LEU A 57 5.30 -4.95 -0.86
CA LEU A 57 4.52 -3.75 -1.11
C LEU A 57 3.05 -3.96 -0.73
N THR A 58 2.49 -5.11 -1.07
CA THR A 58 1.11 -5.45 -0.74
C THR A 58 0.90 -5.45 0.77
N HIS A 59 1.76 -6.12 1.52
CA HIS A 59 1.65 -6.18 2.98
C HIS A 59 1.82 -4.80 3.62
N LEU A 60 2.76 -4.01 3.12
CA LEU A 60 2.99 -2.65 3.59
C LEU A 60 1.75 -1.77 3.40
N VAL A 61 1.21 -1.72 2.18
CA VAL A 61 0.03 -0.91 1.84
C VAL A 61 -1.19 -1.36 2.63
N PHE A 62 -1.45 -2.68 2.65
CA PHE A 62 -2.57 -3.25 3.37
C PHE A 62 -2.52 -2.88 4.85
N SER A 63 -1.38 -3.07 5.49
CA SER A 63 -1.23 -2.89 6.93
C SER A 63 -1.34 -1.41 7.33
N ILE A 64 -0.71 -0.51 6.59
CA ILE A 64 -0.81 0.92 6.86
C ILE A 64 -2.27 1.39 6.73
N ASN A 65 -2.96 0.89 5.72
CA ASN A 65 -4.35 1.24 5.46
C ASN A 65 -5.29 0.73 6.56
N LYS A 66 -5.13 -0.54 6.96
CA LYS A 66 -6.12 -1.25 7.80
C LYS A 66 -5.86 -1.15 9.29
N PHE A 67 -4.63 -0.99 9.73
CA PHE A 67 -4.31 -1.13 11.16
C PHE A 67 -4.29 0.19 11.94
N HIS A 68 -4.54 1.31 11.27
CA HIS A 68 -4.77 2.60 11.92
C HIS A 68 -3.69 2.99 12.95
N ALA A 69 -2.43 3.04 12.50
CA ALA A 69 -1.34 3.49 13.35
C ALA A 69 -1.50 4.96 13.76
N PHE A 70 -2.14 5.75 12.93
CA PHE A 70 -2.37 7.17 13.13
C PHE A 70 -3.85 7.46 13.37
N ASN A 71 -4.15 8.62 13.97
CA ASN A 71 -5.53 9.04 14.21
C ASN A 71 -6.26 9.32 12.89
N ASP A 72 -5.55 9.81 11.87
CA ASP A 72 -6.12 10.14 10.57
C ASP A 72 -5.04 10.01 9.50
N GLY A 73 -5.45 9.99 8.23
CA GLY A 73 -4.51 9.97 7.10
C GLY A 73 -3.91 8.61 6.79
N ASN A 74 -4.47 7.52 7.30
CA ASN A 74 -3.93 6.18 7.06
C ASN A 74 -4.03 5.76 5.60
N LYS A 75 -5.13 6.06 4.90
CA LYS A 75 -5.27 5.76 3.48
C LYS A 75 -4.25 6.52 2.65
N ARG A 76 -4.11 7.82 2.90
CA ARG A 76 -3.14 8.66 2.19
C ARG A 76 -1.71 8.22 2.46
N SER A 77 -1.40 7.85 3.71
CA SER A 77 -0.08 7.35 4.09
C SER A 77 0.23 6.01 3.42
N SER A 78 -0.77 5.14 3.25
CA SER A 78 -0.56 3.86 2.56
C SER A 78 -0.12 4.08 1.11
N ILE A 79 -0.72 5.06 0.43
CA ILE A 79 -0.35 5.41 -0.95
C ILE A 79 1.05 6.04 -0.98
N ALA A 80 1.28 7.04 -0.15
CA ALA A 80 2.56 7.78 -0.15
C ALA A 80 3.74 6.90 0.23
N LEU A 81 3.59 6.07 1.26
CA LEU A 81 4.66 5.18 1.70
C LEU A 81 4.86 4.02 0.73
N GLY A 82 3.79 3.53 0.10
CA GLY A 82 3.90 2.56 -0.98
C GLY A 82 4.67 3.12 -2.17
N ALA A 83 4.34 4.34 -2.59
CA ALA A 83 5.05 5.02 -3.67
C ALA A 83 6.53 5.26 -3.31
N TYR A 84 6.81 5.65 -2.08
CA TYR A 84 8.16 5.84 -1.61
C TYR A 84 8.97 4.53 -1.64
N PHE A 85 8.35 3.43 -1.21
CA PHE A 85 8.98 2.12 -1.26
C PHE A 85 9.33 1.72 -2.69
N LEU A 86 8.44 1.99 -3.64
CA LEU A 86 8.70 1.77 -5.06
C LEU A 86 9.88 2.63 -5.53
N ALA A 87 9.92 3.91 -5.16
CA ALA A 87 11.00 4.81 -5.54
C ALA A 87 12.35 4.36 -5.00
N LEU A 88 12.41 3.94 -3.74
CA LEU A 88 13.64 3.42 -3.11
C LEU A 88 14.21 2.24 -3.89
N ASN A 89 13.36 1.47 -4.53
CA ASN A 89 13.77 0.22 -5.18
C ASN A 89 13.82 0.31 -6.71
N GLY A 90 13.79 1.53 -7.26
CA GLY A 90 14.00 1.74 -8.70
C GLY A 90 12.78 1.51 -9.57
N TYR A 91 11.59 1.53 -9.00
CA TYR A 91 10.33 1.32 -9.74
C TYR A 91 9.69 2.65 -10.16
N ASP A 92 10.50 3.64 -10.54
CA ASP A 92 10.01 4.98 -10.88
C ASP A 92 9.01 4.98 -12.04
N TYR A 93 9.17 4.04 -12.97
CA TYR A 93 8.33 3.96 -14.17
C TYR A 93 6.84 3.76 -13.88
N CYS A 94 6.48 3.20 -12.73
CA CYS A 94 5.08 2.88 -12.41
C CYS A 94 4.52 3.70 -11.25
N ILE A 95 5.27 4.62 -10.65
CA ILE A 95 4.83 5.36 -9.47
C ILE A 95 3.60 6.21 -9.76
N LYS A 96 3.59 6.94 -10.89
CA LYS A 96 2.44 7.78 -11.25
C LYS A 96 1.18 6.94 -11.41
N LYS A 97 1.28 5.82 -12.09
CA LYS A 97 0.17 4.89 -12.29
C LYS A 97 -0.29 4.32 -10.94
N PHE A 98 0.66 3.91 -10.09
CA PHE A 98 0.36 3.40 -8.75
C PHE A 98 -0.45 4.41 -7.94
N VAL A 99 0.02 5.66 -7.87
CA VAL A 99 -0.66 6.70 -7.10
C VAL A 99 -2.07 6.95 -7.64
N LEU A 100 -2.23 7.06 -8.96
CA LEU A 100 -3.53 7.31 -9.57
C LEU A 100 -4.51 6.15 -9.32
N GLU A 101 -4.06 4.91 -9.49
CA GLU A 101 -4.91 3.74 -9.28
C GLU A 101 -5.26 3.54 -7.81
N MET A 102 -4.32 3.80 -6.93
CA MET A 102 -4.53 3.61 -5.50
C MET A 102 -5.51 4.60 -4.87
N GLU A 103 -5.82 5.70 -5.52
CA GLU A 103 -6.81 6.66 -4.98
C GLU A 103 -8.14 5.98 -4.67
N ASN A 104 -8.66 5.18 -5.59
CA ASN A 104 -9.90 4.43 -5.39
C ASN A 104 -9.67 3.14 -4.61
N ILE A 105 -8.59 2.43 -4.92
CA ILE A 105 -8.28 1.13 -4.32
C ILE A 105 -8.10 1.26 -2.80
N ALA A 106 -7.43 2.31 -2.34
CA ALA A 106 -7.24 2.54 -0.90
C ALA A 106 -8.57 2.73 -0.16
N VAL A 107 -9.53 3.42 -0.80
CA VAL A 107 -10.88 3.59 -0.24
C VAL A 107 -11.61 2.25 -0.18
N TRP A 108 -11.62 1.50 -1.27
CA TRP A 108 -12.28 0.19 -1.32
C TRP A 108 -11.66 -0.80 -0.34
N LEU A 109 -10.34 -0.75 -0.19
CA LEU A 109 -9.64 -1.58 0.79
C LEU A 109 -10.07 -1.21 2.21
N ALA A 110 -10.08 0.07 2.55
CA ALA A 110 -10.48 0.55 3.87
C ALA A 110 -11.93 0.18 4.19
N ASP A 111 -12.80 0.19 3.17
CA ASP A 111 -14.21 -0.17 3.31
C ASP A 111 -14.45 -1.68 3.36
N GLY A 112 -13.41 -2.49 3.25
CA GLY A 112 -13.52 -3.94 3.29
C GLY A 112 -14.06 -4.58 2.01
N LYS A 113 -14.11 -3.83 0.91
CA LYS A 113 -14.65 -4.32 -0.37
C LYS A 113 -13.68 -5.20 -1.13
N ILE A 114 -12.39 -5.00 -0.94
CA ILE A 114 -11.36 -5.83 -1.58
C ILE A 114 -10.49 -6.49 -0.52
N SER A 115 -10.10 -7.74 -0.80
CA SER A 115 -9.24 -8.53 0.07
C SER A 115 -7.77 -8.19 -0.15
N LYS A 116 -6.92 -8.65 0.76
CA LYS A 116 -5.47 -8.55 0.60
C LYS A 116 -4.99 -9.30 -0.65
N ASP A 117 -5.57 -10.47 -0.93
CA ASP A 117 -5.22 -11.26 -2.12
C ASP A 117 -5.56 -10.52 -3.41
N LEU A 118 -6.73 -9.87 -3.46
CA LEU A 118 -7.10 -9.07 -4.62
C LEU A 118 -6.19 -7.83 -4.73
N LEU A 119 -5.85 -7.21 -3.62
CA LEU A 119 -4.91 -6.09 -3.61
C LEU A 119 -3.56 -6.51 -4.23
N GLU A 120 -3.06 -7.70 -3.88
CA GLU A 120 -1.79 -8.20 -4.44
C GLU A 120 -1.88 -8.36 -5.95
N ARG A 121 -2.98 -8.90 -6.47
CA ARG A 121 -3.19 -9.04 -7.92
C ARG A 121 -3.23 -7.68 -8.60
N ILE A 122 -3.86 -6.69 -7.98
CA ILE A 122 -3.93 -5.33 -8.51
C ILE A 122 -2.54 -4.71 -8.56
N ILE A 123 -1.78 -4.81 -7.47
CA ILE A 123 -0.41 -4.28 -7.39
C ILE A 123 0.48 -4.96 -8.42
N GLU A 124 0.40 -6.28 -8.54
CA GLU A 124 1.16 -7.03 -9.54
C GLU A 124 0.88 -6.50 -10.95
N SER A 125 -0.39 -6.29 -11.27
CA SER A 125 -0.79 -5.77 -12.57
C SER A 125 -0.26 -4.35 -12.80
N ILE A 126 -0.31 -3.49 -11.79
CA ILE A 126 0.24 -2.13 -11.89
C ILE A 126 1.73 -2.14 -12.23
N LEU A 127 2.49 -3.05 -11.60
CA LEU A 127 3.93 -3.12 -11.76
C LEU A 127 4.36 -3.81 -13.06
N LEU A 128 3.64 -4.83 -13.50
CA LEU A 128 4.09 -5.74 -14.55
C LEU A 128 3.30 -5.63 -15.86
N GLU A 129 2.12 -5.04 -15.88
CA GLU A 129 1.24 -5.04 -17.05
C GLU A 129 0.86 -3.62 -17.45
N ALA A 130 0.55 -3.43 -18.74
CA ALA A 130 0.11 -2.13 -19.23
C ALA A 130 -1.29 -1.77 -18.70
N ASP A 131 -2.15 -2.77 -18.52
CA ASP A 131 -3.51 -2.61 -18.04
C ASP A 131 -3.97 -3.88 -17.33
N TYR A 132 -5.01 -3.77 -16.52
CA TYR A 132 -5.62 -4.94 -15.86
C TYR A 132 -6.15 -5.92 -16.91
N SER A 133 -5.96 -7.22 -16.66
CA SER A 133 -6.58 -8.25 -17.48
C SER A 133 -8.11 -8.20 -17.34
N GLU A 134 -8.83 -8.76 -18.30
CA GLU A 134 -10.29 -8.84 -18.21
C GLU A 134 -10.74 -9.63 -16.98
N ALA A 135 -10.03 -10.72 -16.65
CA ALA A 135 -10.32 -11.48 -15.44
C ALA A 135 -10.17 -10.64 -14.17
N LEU A 136 -9.12 -9.85 -14.07
CA LEU A 136 -8.91 -8.98 -12.91
C LEU A 136 -9.97 -7.89 -12.82
N LYS A 137 -10.31 -7.26 -13.94
CA LYS A 137 -11.39 -6.25 -13.99
C LYS A 137 -12.71 -6.82 -13.49
N LEU A 138 -13.05 -8.04 -13.92
CA LEU A 138 -14.28 -8.70 -13.49
C LEU A 138 -14.27 -9.02 -11.99
N ASP A 139 -13.15 -9.47 -11.47
CA ASP A 139 -13.02 -9.78 -10.04
C ASP A 139 -13.13 -8.52 -9.17
N ILE A 140 -12.55 -7.41 -9.61
CA ILE A 140 -12.68 -6.13 -8.92
C ILE A 140 -14.15 -5.70 -8.91
N LEU A 141 -14.80 -5.73 -10.08
CA LEU A 141 -16.19 -5.34 -10.22
C LEU A 141 -17.11 -6.19 -9.34
N ASP A 142 -16.89 -7.50 -9.33
CA ASP A 142 -17.65 -8.44 -8.50
C ASP A 142 -17.53 -8.10 -7.00
N CYS A 143 -16.32 -7.82 -6.53
CA CYS A 143 -16.10 -7.44 -5.13
C CYS A 143 -16.79 -6.13 -4.77
N LEU A 144 -16.78 -5.14 -5.67
CA LEU A 144 -17.43 -3.86 -5.44
C LEU A 144 -18.96 -4.01 -5.38
N GLN A 145 -19.54 -4.85 -6.22
CA GLN A 145 -20.97 -5.10 -6.22
C GLN A 145 -21.43 -5.82 -4.97
N ARG A 146 -20.66 -6.80 -4.49
CA ARG A 146 -20.97 -7.51 -3.24
C ARG A 146 -20.97 -6.58 -2.03
N GLY A 147 -20.07 -5.62 -2.01
CA GLY A 147 -19.96 -4.65 -0.92
C GLY A 147 -21.15 -3.73 -0.79
N GLU A 148 -22.03 -3.67 -1.79
CA GLU A 148 -23.21 -2.83 -1.79
C GLU A 148 -24.47 -3.55 -1.27
N ALA A 149 -24.37 -4.83 -1.03
CA ALA A 149 -25.50 -5.65 -0.59
C ALA A 149 -25.95 -5.36 0.85
#